data_9e2659e99c3f883ffda014b668f5edea
#
_entry.id   9e2659e99c3f883ffda014b668f5edea
#
_cell.length_a   1.000
_cell.length_b   1.000
_cell.length_c   1.000
_cell.angle_alpha   90.00
_cell.angle_beta   90.00
_cell.angle_gamma   90.00
#
_symmetry.space_group_name_H-M   'P 1'
#
loop_
_entity.id
_entity.type
_entity.pdbx_description
1 polymer ?
#
loop_
_entity_poly.entity_id
_entity_poly.type
_entity_poly.pdbx_seq_one_letter_code
_entity_poly.pdbx_strand_id
1 'polypeptide(L)'
;MRRADGFDAAAAVRFAAAQLAESCRLKQRISRKLLERLAEFARLTIAALADGHRVYLFGNGGSAADAQHIAAELQGRLRRARASLPALALTTNSSVLTAVGNDYSFADIFARQVEGLVQPGDVVVGISTSGASVNVLRGLRAARRCGAHTVALVGARTDKIEPLAEVLLNVPSRDTQRIQEVHITLGHIYCDLVERHLFGK
;
A
#
# COMPACT_ATOMS: atom_id res chain seq x y z
N MET A 1 -10.13 1.35 34.13
CA MET A 1 -10.61 0.17 33.39
C MET A 1 -11.96 -0.27 33.95
N ARG A 2 -13.02 -0.40 33.10
CA ARG A 2 -14.31 -0.99 33.51
C ARG A 2 -14.12 -2.49 33.75
N ARG A 3 -14.77 -3.09 34.78
CA ARG A 3 -14.72 -4.53 35.01
C ARG A 3 -15.41 -5.31 33.90
N ALA A 4 -14.96 -6.54 33.62
CA ALA A 4 -15.52 -7.40 32.59
C ALA A 4 -17.00 -7.79 32.81
N ASP A 5 -17.48 -7.67 34.05
CA ASP A 5 -18.81 -8.07 34.50
C ASP A 5 -19.99 -7.33 33.83
N GLY A 6 -19.73 -6.35 32.95
CA GLY A 6 -20.73 -5.59 32.20
C GLY A 6 -20.67 -5.78 30.68
N PHE A 7 -19.96 -6.79 30.13
CA PHE A 7 -19.87 -7.04 28.71
C PHE A 7 -21.16 -7.68 28.17
N ASP A 8 -21.94 -6.90 27.40
CA ASP A 8 -23.12 -7.41 26.70
C ASP A 8 -22.68 -8.09 25.37
N ALA A 9 -22.64 -9.43 25.39
CA ALA A 9 -22.27 -10.24 24.24
C ALA A 9 -23.24 -10.04 23.06
N ALA A 10 -24.54 -9.84 23.30
CA ALA A 10 -25.50 -9.61 22.24
C ALA A 10 -25.31 -8.25 21.57
N ALA A 11 -25.02 -7.21 22.34
CA ALA A 11 -24.64 -5.90 21.82
C ALA A 11 -23.34 -5.95 21.02
N ALA A 12 -22.34 -6.72 21.48
CA ALA A 12 -21.07 -6.90 20.77
C ALA A 12 -21.25 -7.60 19.42
N VAL A 13 -22.11 -8.62 19.33
CA VAL A 13 -22.46 -9.30 18.06
C VAL A 13 -23.14 -8.32 17.09
N ARG A 14 -24.13 -7.54 17.55
CA ARG A 14 -24.78 -6.51 16.73
C ARG A 14 -23.77 -5.47 16.22
N PHE A 15 -22.87 -5.00 17.07
CA PHE A 15 -21.81 -4.08 16.71
C PHE A 15 -20.88 -4.68 15.64
N ALA A 16 -20.39 -5.91 15.84
CA ALA A 16 -19.52 -6.58 14.86
C ALA A 16 -20.22 -6.76 13.49
N ALA A 17 -21.48 -7.16 13.48
CA ALA A 17 -22.27 -7.27 12.25
C ALA A 17 -22.41 -5.91 11.52
N ALA A 18 -22.62 -4.83 12.27
CA ALA A 18 -22.69 -3.48 11.71
C ALA A 18 -21.35 -3.04 11.08
N GLN A 19 -20.21 -3.34 11.73
CA GLN A 19 -18.87 -3.06 11.20
C GLN A 19 -18.59 -3.82 9.89
N LEU A 20 -18.94 -5.11 9.83
CA LEU A 20 -18.82 -5.90 8.60
C LEU A 20 -19.68 -5.34 7.46
N ALA A 21 -20.93 -4.99 7.78
CA ALA A 21 -21.84 -4.39 6.80
C ALA A 21 -21.32 -3.05 6.27
N GLU A 22 -20.70 -2.22 7.11
CA GLU A 22 -20.07 -0.97 6.72
C GLU A 22 -18.88 -1.19 5.77
N SER A 23 -18.00 -2.15 6.08
CA SER A 23 -16.90 -2.57 5.21
C SER A 23 -17.41 -3.02 3.83
N CYS A 24 -18.44 -3.84 3.80
CA CYS A 24 -19.07 -4.29 2.53
C CYS A 24 -19.62 -3.11 1.72
N ARG A 25 -20.37 -2.20 2.37
CA ARG A 25 -20.92 -1.01 1.69
C ARG A 25 -19.82 -0.13 1.09
N LEU A 26 -18.69 0.07 1.79
CA LEU A 26 -17.59 0.86 1.25
C LEU A 26 -16.98 0.19 0.01
N LYS A 27 -16.75 -1.12 0.04
CA LYS A 27 -16.23 -1.89 -1.11
C LYS A 27 -17.17 -1.81 -2.32
N GLN A 28 -18.47 -1.83 -2.11
CA GLN A 28 -19.47 -1.67 -3.18
C GLN A 28 -19.46 -0.25 -3.81
N ARG A 29 -18.97 0.75 -3.09
CA ARG A 29 -18.84 2.13 -3.57
C ARG A 29 -17.57 2.41 -4.37
N ILE A 30 -16.71 1.41 -4.54
CA ILE A 30 -15.50 1.54 -5.35
C ILE A 30 -15.92 1.82 -6.80
N SER A 31 -15.47 2.96 -7.31
CA SER A 31 -15.85 3.40 -8.64
C SER A 31 -15.10 2.63 -9.74
N ARG A 32 -15.70 2.57 -10.93
CA ARG A 32 -15.04 2.04 -12.13
C ARG A 32 -13.70 2.76 -12.40
N LYS A 33 -13.64 4.08 -12.22
CA LYS A 33 -12.41 4.87 -12.36
C LYS A 33 -11.28 4.37 -11.46
N LEU A 34 -11.58 3.99 -10.20
CA LEU A 34 -10.58 3.43 -9.29
C LEU A 34 -10.11 2.06 -9.79
N LEU A 35 -11.00 1.22 -10.30
CA LEU A 35 -10.63 -0.09 -10.87
C LEU A 35 -9.79 0.06 -12.14
N GLU A 36 -10.04 1.07 -12.97
CA GLU A 36 -9.19 1.41 -14.12
C GLU A 36 -7.78 1.85 -13.68
N ARG A 37 -7.68 2.63 -12.59
CA ARG A 37 -6.38 2.98 -11.99
C ARG A 37 -5.66 1.76 -11.37
N LEU A 38 -6.39 0.82 -10.80
CA LEU A 38 -5.82 -0.44 -10.31
C LEU A 38 -5.24 -1.28 -11.46
N ALA A 39 -5.94 -1.35 -12.57
CA ALA A 39 -5.47 -2.02 -13.78
C ALA A 39 -4.21 -1.32 -14.35
N GLU A 40 -4.17 0.00 -14.34
CA GLU A 40 -3.01 0.80 -14.73
C GLU A 40 -1.79 0.52 -13.83
N PHE A 41 -1.99 0.47 -12.50
CA PHE A 41 -0.95 0.07 -11.55
C PHE A 41 -0.40 -1.32 -11.86
N ALA A 42 -1.28 -2.32 -12.10
CA ALA A 42 -0.84 -3.65 -12.48
C ALA A 42 -0.05 -3.65 -13.80
N ARG A 43 -0.51 -2.90 -14.80
CA ARG A 43 0.15 -2.77 -16.10
C ARG A 43 1.56 -2.19 -15.98
N LEU A 44 1.73 -1.09 -15.22
CA LEU A 44 3.05 -0.48 -14.95
C LEU A 44 3.98 -1.47 -14.27
N THR A 45 3.48 -2.17 -13.26
CA THR A 45 4.28 -3.18 -12.54
C THR A 45 4.69 -4.34 -13.44
N ILE A 46 3.79 -4.83 -14.28
CA ILE A 46 4.07 -5.92 -15.22
C ILE A 46 5.19 -5.51 -16.18
N ALA A 47 5.10 -4.32 -16.76
CA ALA A 47 6.13 -3.79 -17.67
C ALA A 47 7.47 -3.64 -16.94
N ALA A 48 7.49 -3.01 -15.77
CA ALA A 48 8.71 -2.84 -14.98
C ALA A 48 9.37 -4.18 -14.62
N LEU A 49 8.59 -5.16 -14.18
CA LEU A 49 9.12 -6.50 -13.84
C LEU A 49 9.65 -7.26 -15.06
N ALA A 50 9.01 -7.11 -16.23
CA ALA A 50 9.46 -7.70 -17.48
C ALA A 50 10.82 -7.11 -17.93
N ASP A 51 11.05 -5.82 -17.64
CA ASP A 51 12.30 -5.10 -17.94
C ASP A 51 13.37 -5.27 -16.85
N GLY A 52 13.12 -6.12 -15.84
CA GLY A 52 14.08 -6.43 -14.76
C GLY A 52 14.10 -5.46 -13.59
N HIS A 53 13.14 -4.53 -13.54
CA HIS A 53 12.96 -3.59 -12.45
C HIS A 53 12.28 -4.21 -11.23
N ARG A 54 12.14 -3.44 -10.14
CA ARG A 54 11.69 -3.88 -8.83
C ARG A 54 10.48 -3.10 -8.34
N VAL A 55 9.79 -3.65 -7.34
CA VAL A 55 8.69 -2.99 -6.65
C VAL A 55 9.10 -2.67 -5.21
N TYR A 56 8.97 -1.43 -4.80
CA TYR A 56 9.22 -0.98 -3.43
C TYR A 56 7.94 -0.45 -2.81
N LEU A 57 7.67 -0.84 -1.57
CA LEU A 57 6.44 -0.47 -0.88
C LEU A 57 6.75 0.11 0.51
N PHE A 58 6.01 1.12 0.92
CA PHE A 58 6.12 1.67 2.27
C PHE A 58 4.83 2.35 2.75
N GLY A 59 4.70 2.45 4.06
CA GLY A 59 3.61 3.10 4.77
C GLY A 59 3.86 3.08 6.27
N ASN A 60 2.93 3.57 7.07
CA ASN A 60 3.02 3.60 8.53
C ASN A 60 1.97 2.69 9.17
N GLY A 61 2.27 2.09 10.32
CA GLY A 61 1.33 1.28 11.10
C GLY A 61 0.69 0.15 10.28
N GLY A 62 -0.64 0.12 10.16
CA GLY A 62 -1.36 -0.85 9.34
C GLY A 62 -0.97 -0.78 7.87
N SER A 63 -0.70 0.41 7.34
CA SER A 63 -0.20 0.57 5.97
C SER A 63 1.24 0.04 5.79
N ALA A 64 2.05 -0.03 6.86
CA ALA A 64 3.33 -0.74 6.83
C ALA A 64 3.12 -2.26 6.76
N ALA A 65 2.13 -2.78 7.48
CA ALA A 65 1.74 -4.17 7.40
C ALA A 65 1.22 -4.54 6.00
N ASP A 66 0.39 -3.69 5.38
CA ASP A 66 -0.07 -3.87 3.99
C ASP A 66 1.11 -3.88 3.01
N ALA A 67 2.09 -2.99 3.16
CA ALA A 67 3.29 -2.95 2.33
C ALA A 67 4.09 -4.26 2.41
N GLN A 68 4.27 -4.80 3.62
CA GLN A 68 4.94 -6.09 3.84
C GLN A 68 4.14 -7.24 3.25
N HIS A 69 2.83 -7.26 3.45
CA HIS A 69 1.93 -8.28 2.94
C HIS A 69 1.97 -8.33 1.40
N ILE A 70 1.79 -7.19 0.73
CA ILE A 70 1.85 -7.12 -0.74
C ILE A 70 3.22 -7.54 -1.27
N ALA A 71 4.32 -7.13 -0.62
CA ALA A 71 5.66 -7.56 -0.99
C ALA A 71 5.84 -9.08 -0.84
N ALA A 72 5.29 -9.67 0.23
CA ALA A 72 5.33 -11.11 0.46
C ALA A 72 4.53 -11.90 -0.60
N GLU A 73 3.38 -11.40 -1.03
CA GLU A 73 2.60 -12.01 -2.11
C GLU A 73 3.35 -11.99 -3.45
N LEU A 74 4.09 -10.93 -3.74
CA LEU A 74 4.91 -10.85 -4.96
C LEU A 74 6.17 -11.74 -4.86
N GLN A 75 6.86 -11.77 -3.72
CA GLN A 75 8.07 -12.58 -3.52
C GLN A 75 7.76 -14.08 -3.39
N GLY A 76 6.76 -14.42 -2.60
CA GLY A 76 6.34 -15.80 -2.39
C GLY A 76 5.43 -16.28 -3.51
N ARG A 77 4.15 -16.26 -3.27
CA ARG A 77 3.07 -16.53 -4.24
C ARG A 77 1.73 -16.08 -3.68
N LEU A 78 0.81 -15.69 -4.53
CA LEU A 78 -0.59 -15.53 -4.13
C LEU A 78 -1.40 -16.80 -4.40
N ARG A 79 -1.49 -17.23 -5.65
CA ARG A 79 -2.29 -18.39 -6.07
C ARG A 79 -1.49 -19.47 -6.77
N ARG A 80 -0.41 -19.12 -7.46
CA ARG A 80 0.33 -20.00 -8.37
C ARG A 80 1.75 -20.26 -7.87
N ALA A 81 2.22 -21.50 -7.92
CA ALA A 81 3.63 -21.78 -7.75
C ALA A 81 4.39 -21.21 -8.96
N ARG A 82 5.33 -20.29 -8.71
CA ARG A 82 6.06 -19.54 -9.73
C ARG A 82 7.39 -19.02 -9.19
N ALA A 83 8.22 -18.48 -10.06
CA ALA A 83 9.44 -17.77 -9.65
C ALA A 83 9.09 -16.52 -8.79
N SER A 84 10.00 -16.19 -7.86
CA SER A 84 9.89 -14.99 -7.02
C SER A 84 9.94 -13.72 -7.87
N LEU A 85 9.09 -12.75 -7.57
CA LEU A 85 9.13 -11.42 -8.15
C LEU A 85 9.90 -10.46 -7.22
N PRO A 86 10.75 -9.57 -7.76
CA PRO A 86 11.57 -8.66 -6.95
C PRO A 86 10.73 -7.53 -6.36
N ALA A 87 10.28 -7.71 -5.12
CA ALA A 87 9.53 -6.72 -4.36
C ALA A 87 10.11 -6.55 -2.95
N LEU A 88 10.11 -5.34 -2.40
CA LEU A 88 10.66 -5.06 -1.07
C LEU A 88 9.80 -4.04 -0.31
N ALA A 89 9.41 -4.40 0.91
CA ALA A 89 8.83 -3.44 1.84
C ALA A 89 9.94 -2.69 2.61
N LEU A 90 10.00 -1.36 2.46
CA LEU A 90 10.97 -0.50 3.15
C LEU A 90 10.66 -0.29 4.64
N THR A 91 9.79 -1.13 5.19
CA THR A 91 9.29 -1.10 6.57
C THR A 91 9.86 -2.21 7.45
N THR A 92 10.77 -3.04 6.92
CA THR A 92 11.24 -4.26 7.59
C THR A 92 12.60 -4.12 8.25
N ASN A 93 13.49 -3.28 7.72
CA ASN A 93 14.81 -3.08 8.30
C ASN A 93 14.74 -2.12 9.50
N SER A 94 14.54 -2.66 10.69
CA SER A 94 14.41 -1.88 11.92
C SER A 94 15.66 -1.05 12.23
N SER A 95 16.85 -1.53 11.89
CA SER A 95 18.09 -0.77 12.09
C SER A 95 18.14 0.49 11.23
N VAL A 96 17.76 0.40 9.95
CA VAL A 96 17.68 1.58 9.07
C VAL A 96 16.61 2.56 9.55
N LEU A 97 15.42 2.05 9.90
CA LEU A 97 14.30 2.89 10.36
C LEU A 97 14.66 3.65 11.64
N THR A 98 15.29 2.98 12.60
CA THR A 98 15.68 3.60 13.88
C THR A 98 16.88 4.51 13.73
N ALA A 99 17.92 4.14 12.99
CA ALA A 99 19.09 4.99 12.73
C ALA A 99 18.69 6.28 12.00
N VAL A 100 17.98 6.17 10.88
CA VAL A 100 17.53 7.36 10.13
C VAL A 100 16.56 8.21 10.96
N GLY A 101 15.67 7.57 11.73
CA GLY A 101 14.75 8.29 12.61
C GLY A 101 15.45 9.05 13.73
N ASN A 102 16.54 8.50 14.28
CA ASN A 102 17.35 9.11 15.34
C ASN A 102 18.30 10.20 14.81
N ASP A 103 19.04 9.90 13.73
CA ASP A 103 20.15 10.73 13.25
C ASP A 103 19.68 11.89 12.36
N TYR A 104 18.52 11.73 11.70
CA TYR A 104 17.91 12.74 10.82
C TYR A 104 16.50 13.09 11.28
N SER A 105 15.51 12.34 10.81
CA SER A 105 14.09 12.54 11.14
C SER A 105 13.27 11.32 10.79
N PHE A 106 12.21 11.05 11.55
CA PHE A 106 11.19 10.08 11.16
C PHE A 106 10.55 10.40 9.79
N ALA A 107 10.58 11.67 9.41
CA ALA A 107 10.11 12.11 8.10
C ALA A 107 10.97 11.61 6.93
N ASP A 108 12.21 11.16 7.17
CA ASP A 108 13.17 10.78 6.14
C ASP A 108 13.37 9.26 6.02
N ILE A 109 12.76 8.46 6.89
CA ILE A 109 12.99 7.00 6.97
C ILE A 109 12.75 6.25 5.65
N PHE A 110 11.81 6.71 4.82
CA PHE A 110 11.56 6.12 3.51
C PHE A 110 12.37 6.80 2.41
N ALA A 111 12.48 8.13 2.44
CA ALA A 111 13.21 8.87 1.42
C ALA A 111 14.67 8.42 1.33
N ARG A 112 15.35 8.24 2.47
CA ARG A 112 16.75 7.76 2.52
C ARG A 112 16.93 6.37 1.92
N GLN A 113 15.97 5.46 2.15
CA GLN A 113 16.02 4.12 1.57
C GLN A 113 15.74 4.17 0.06
N VAL A 114 14.78 4.98 -0.37
CA VAL A 114 14.47 5.20 -1.80
C VAL A 114 15.69 5.74 -2.53
N GLU A 115 16.37 6.76 -2.01
CA GLU A 115 17.57 7.36 -2.61
C GLU A 115 18.73 6.36 -2.76
N GLY A 116 18.83 5.37 -1.87
CA GLY A 116 19.91 4.38 -1.90
C GLY A 116 19.60 3.11 -2.71
N LEU A 117 18.33 2.80 -2.96
CA LEU A 117 17.91 1.51 -3.50
C LEU A 117 17.21 1.60 -4.85
N VAL A 118 16.44 2.66 -5.08
CA VAL A 118 15.53 2.77 -6.23
C VAL A 118 16.29 3.25 -7.46
N GLN A 119 16.03 2.59 -8.57
CA GLN A 119 16.58 2.91 -9.89
C GLN A 119 15.50 3.45 -10.83
N PRO A 120 15.85 4.18 -11.89
CA PRO A 120 14.90 4.58 -12.92
C PRO A 120 14.15 3.36 -13.48
N GLY A 121 12.83 3.46 -13.64
CA GLY A 121 11.98 2.36 -14.12
C GLY A 121 11.42 1.45 -13.02
N ASP A 122 11.93 1.52 -11.78
CA ASP A 122 11.34 0.81 -10.64
C ASP A 122 9.93 1.33 -10.32
N VAL A 123 9.12 0.52 -9.65
CA VAL A 123 7.80 0.92 -9.15
C VAL A 123 7.86 1.17 -7.66
N VAL A 124 7.43 2.34 -7.22
CA VAL A 124 7.42 2.75 -5.80
C VAL A 124 6.02 3.05 -5.34
N VAL A 125 5.56 2.32 -4.32
CA VAL A 125 4.20 2.38 -3.78
C VAL A 125 4.19 3.00 -2.39
N GLY A 126 3.59 4.18 -2.26
CA GLY A 126 3.37 4.85 -0.98
C GLY A 126 1.95 4.64 -0.47
N ILE A 127 1.80 4.13 0.76
CA ILE A 127 0.49 3.86 1.37
C ILE A 127 0.26 4.81 2.54
N SER A 128 -0.80 5.64 2.46
CA SER A 128 -1.16 6.61 3.50
C SER A 128 -2.66 6.85 3.56
N THR A 129 -3.33 6.35 4.58
CA THR A 129 -4.79 6.55 4.74
C THR A 129 -5.20 8.01 4.81
N SER A 130 -4.36 8.88 5.38
CA SER A 130 -4.60 10.32 5.48
C SER A 130 -4.21 11.12 4.23
N GLY A 131 -3.39 10.54 3.33
CA GLY A 131 -2.79 11.26 2.20
C GLY A 131 -1.79 12.36 2.60
N ALA A 132 -1.42 12.46 3.89
CA ALA A 132 -0.65 13.58 4.44
C ALA A 132 0.57 13.17 5.29
N SER A 133 0.88 11.87 5.39
CA SER A 133 2.04 11.36 6.14
C SER A 133 3.33 11.88 5.53
N VAL A 134 4.07 12.72 6.27
CA VAL A 134 5.23 13.46 5.75
C VAL A 134 6.31 12.52 5.22
N ASN A 135 6.61 11.41 5.91
CA ASN A 135 7.59 10.41 5.46
C ASN A 135 7.16 9.72 4.17
N VAL A 136 5.86 9.44 3.98
CA VAL A 136 5.33 8.87 2.73
C VAL A 136 5.45 9.88 1.58
N LEU A 137 5.09 11.14 1.83
CA LEU A 137 5.22 12.22 0.84
C LEU A 137 6.69 12.44 0.43
N ARG A 138 7.63 12.43 1.40
CA ARG A 138 9.07 12.54 1.11
C ARG A 138 9.59 11.34 0.33
N GLY A 139 9.17 10.12 0.68
CA GLY A 139 9.53 8.89 -0.04
C GLY A 139 9.08 8.93 -1.50
N LEU A 140 7.80 9.28 -1.78
CA LEU A 140 7.31 9.41 -3.15
C LEU A 140 8.00 10.52 -3.94
N ARG A 141 8.32 11.65 -3.27
CA ARG A 141 9.09 12.73 -3.90
C ARG A 141 10.51 12.28 -4.27
N ALA A 142 11.17 11.51 -3.41
CA ALA A 142 12.46 10.91 -3.70
C ALA A 142 12.35 9.92 -4.89
N ALA A 143 11.35 9.04 -4.91
CA ALA A 143 11.12 8.10 -5.99
C ALA A 143 10.96 8.79 -7.36
N ARG A 144 10.20 9.88 -7.43
CA ARG A 144 10.10 10.69 -8.65
C ARG A 144 11.44 11.26 -9.10
N ARG A 145 12.28 11.74 -8.16
CA ARG A 145 13.63 12.23 -8.52
C ARG A 145 14.54 11.12 -9.03
N CYS A 146 14.34 9.89 -8.55
CA CYS A 146 15.06 8.71 -9.04
C CYS A 146 14.56 8.19 -10.40
N GLY A 147 13.50 8.78 -10.98
CA GLY A 147 12.94 8.32 -12.25
C GLY A 147 12.08 7.05 -12.14
N ALA A 148 11.59 6.73 -10.96
CA ALA A 148 10.71 5.60 -10.72
C ALA A 148 9.24 5.94 -11.02
N HIS A 149 8.45 4.94 -11.39
CA HIS A 149 6.99 5.02 -11.42
C HIS A 149 6.44 5.11 -10.01
N THR A 150 5.57 6.07 -9.75
CA THR A 150 5.04 6.32 -8.40
C THR A 150 3.56 5.99 -8.31
N VAL A 151 3.21 5.19 -7.31
CA VAL A 151 1.83 4.78 -7.01
C VAL A 151 1.48 5.19 -5.59
N ALA A 152 0.28 5.71 -5.36
CA ALA A 152 -0.21 6.02 -4.02
C ALA A 152 -1.55 5.37 -3.74
N LEU A 153 -1.65 4.68 -2.58
CA LEU A 153 -2.89 4.19 -2.01
C LEU A 153 -3.29 5.11 -0.86
N VAL A 154 -4.48 5.73 -0.96
CA VAL A 154 -4.91 6.76 -0.01
C VAL A 154 -6.41 6.68 0.31
N GLY A 155 -6.84 7.41 1.34
CA GLY A 155 -8.25 7.68 1.59
C GLY A 155 -8.79 8.82 0.74
N ALA A 156 -9.87 9.47 1.20
CA ALA A 156 -10.56 10.53 0.45
C ALA A 156 -9.77 11.85 0.31
N ARG A 157 -8.68 12.05 1.08
CA ARG A 157 -7.86 13.27 0.98
C ARG A 157 -6.67 13.00 0.08
N THR A 158 -6.57 13.74 -1.02
CA THR A 158 -5.56 13.52 -2.07
C THR A 158 -4.64 14.71 -2.33
N ASP A 159 -5.01 15.90 -1.89
CA ASP A 159 -4.42 17.20 -2.20
C ASP A 159 -2.88 17.24 -2.12
N LYS A 160 -2.29 16.62 -1.10
CA LYS A 160 -0.83 16.62 -0.88
C LYS A 160 -0.09 15.51 -1.61
N ILE A 161 -0.72 14.38 -1.86
CA ILE A 161 -0.08 13.17 -2.39
C ILE A 161 -0.33 13.01 -3.90
N GLU A 162 -1.46 13.48 -4.41
CA GLU A 162 -1.84 13.38 -5.82
C GLU A 162 -0.77 13.95 -6.78
N PRO A 163 -0.12 15.11 -6.52
CA PRO A 163 0.95 15.61 -7.39
C PRO A 163 2.21 14.75 -7.40
N LEU A 164 2.32 13.79 -6.47
CA LEU A 164 3.49 12.91 -6.32
C LEU A 164 3.26 11.50 -6.89
N ALA A 165 2.05 11.18 -7.32
CA ALA A 165 1.67 9.86 -7.81
C ALA A 165 1.32 9.90 -9.29
N GLU A 166 1.93 9.02 -10.08
CA GLU A 166 1.55 8.74 -11.45
C GLU A 166 0.21 7.99 -11.48
N VAL A 167 0.05 7.04 -10.56
CA VAL A 167 -1.21 6.32 -10.34
C VAL A 167 -1.69 6.54 -8.92
N LEU A 168 -2.93 7.04 -8.78
CA LEU A 168 -3.57 7.29 -7.50
C LEU A 168 -4.78 6.37 -7.31
N LEU A 169 -4.77 5.59 -6.22
CA LEU A 169 -5.86 4.73 -5.78
C LEU A 169 -6.50 5.33 -4.53
N ASN A 170 -7.55 6.13 -4.71
CA ASN A 170 -8.20 6.85 -3.61
C ASN A 170 -9.51 6.20 -3.17
N VAL A 171 -9.53 5.66 -1.96
CA VAL A 171 -10.71 5.08 -1.33
C VAL A 171 -11.64 6.20 -0.85
N PRO A 172 -12.96 6.17 -1.16
CA PRO A 172 -13.89 7.26 -0.81
C PRO A 172 -14.33 7.18 0.66
N SER A 173 -13.36 7.20 1.58
CA SER A 173 -13.56 7.16 3.04
C SER A 173 -12.51 8.02 3.76
N ARG A 174 -12.86 8.46 4.98
CA ARG A 174 -11.95 9.11 5.93
C ARG A 174 -11.68 8.24 7.17
N ASP A 175 -12.36 7.12 7.28
CA ASP A 175 -12.16 6.14 8.35
C ASP A 175 -10.94 5.27 8.02
N THR A 176 -9.91 5.38 8.87
CA THR A 176 -8.63 4.69 8.68
C THR A 176 -8.79 3.17 8.59
N GLN A 177 -9.62 2.55 9.43
CA GLN A 177 -9.83 1.11 9.42
C GLN A 177 -10.48 0.65 8.11
N ARG A 178 -11.56 1.34 7.70
CA ARG A 178 -12.26 1.07 6.45
C ARG A 178 -11.37 1.26 5.23
N ILE A 179 -10.51 2.28 5.24
CA ILE A 179 -9.56 2.53 4.15
C ILE A 179 -8.55 1.37 4.06
N GLN A 180 -7.96 0.92 5.17
CA GLN A 180 -6.99 -0.19 5.19
C GLN A 180 -7.61 -1.50 4.71
N GLU A 181 -8.84 -1.82 5.10
CA GLU A 181 -9.56 -3.00 4.59
C GLU A 181 -9.74 -2.98 3.06
N VAL A 182 -9.93 -1.81 2.48
CA VAL A 182 -9.99 -1.66 1.02
C VAL A 182 -8.59 -1.72 0.42
N HIS A 183 -7.58 -1.08 1.02
CA HIS A 183 -6.20 -1.11 0.53
C HIS A 183 -5.68 -2.54 0.38
N ILE A 184 -5.84 -3.38 1.41
CA ILE A 184 -5.37 -4.77 1.29
C ILE A 184 -6.20 -5.59 0.30
N THR A 185 -7.50 -5.31 0.17
CA THR A 185 -8.35 -5.93 -0.87
C THR A 185 -7.84 -5.59 -2.28
N LEU A 186 -7.53 -4.30 -2.53
CA LEU A 186 -6.94 -3.85 -3.80
C LEU A 186 -5.54 -4.45 -4.01
N GLY A 187 -4.75 -4.58 -2.94
CA GLY A 187 -3.44 -5.23 -2.96
C GLY A 187 -3.49 -6.69 -3.42
N HIS A 188 -4.43 -7.47 -2.91
CA HIS A 188 -4.65 -8.86 -3.37
C HIS A 188 -5.08 -8.90 -4.84
N ILE A 189 -6.01 -8.05 -5.26
CA ILE A 189 -6.44 -7.99 -6.67
C ILE A 189 -5.27 -7.61 -7.57
N TYR A 190 -4.47 -6.63 -7.17
CA TYR A 190 -3.27 -6.23 -7.87
C TYR A 190 -2.28 -7.38 -8.03
N CYS A 191 -1.95 -8.09 -6.95
CA CYS A 191 -1.04 -9.23 -7.00
C CYS A 191 -1.59 -10.36 -7.90
N ASP A 192 -2.91 -10.64 -7.86
CA ASP A 192 -3.54 -11.63 -8.74
C ASP A 192 -3.48 -11.21 -10.22
N LEU A 193 -3.67 -9.93 -10.53
CA LEU A 193 -3.53 -9.40 -11.90
C LEU A 193 -2.10 -9.57 -12.42
N VAL A 194 -1.11 -9.20 -11.61
CA VAL A 194 0.32 -9.35 -11.98
C VAL A 194 0.67 -10.83 -12.17
N GLU A 195 0.30 -11.68 -11.23
CA GLU A 195 0.58 -13.12 -11.28
C GLU A 195 -0.08 -13.79 -12.49
N ARG A 196 -1.35 -13.46 -12.78
CA ARG A 196 -2.08 -13.99 -13.94
C ARG A 196 -1.44 -13.59 -15.26
N HIS A 197 -0.96 -12.35 -15.38
CA HIS A 197 -0.36 -11.89 -16.62
C HIS A 197 1.00 -12.51 -16.86
N LEU A 198 1.87 -12.51 -15.85
CA LEU A 198 3.24 -12.99 -16.00
C LEU A 198 3.37 -14.53 -16.04
N PHE A 199 2.44 -15.26 -15.42
CA PHE A 199 2.51 -16.71 -15.23
C PHE A 199 1.21 -17.44 -15.59
N GLY A 200 0.19 -16.77 -16.07
CA GLY A 200 -1.08 -17.34 -16.50
C GLY A 200 -0.97 -17.87 -17.94
N LYS A 201 -1.40 -19.11 -18.13
CA LYS A 201 -1.89 -19.61 -19.41
C LYS A 201 -3.40 -19.60 -19.38
#